data_7c5f297e567f2d5d2321e664f0cbd451
#
_entry.id   7c5f297e567f2d5d2321e664f0cbd451
#
_cell.length_a   1.000
_cell.length_b   1.000
_cell.length_c   1.000
_cell.angle_alpha   90.00
_cell.angle_beta   90.00
_cell.angle_gamma   90.00
#
_symmetry.space_group_name_H-M   'P 1'
#
loop_
_entity.id
_entity.type
_entity.pdbx_description
1 polymer ?
#
loop_
_entity_poly.entity_id
_entity_poly.type
_entity_poly.pdbx_seq_one_letter_code
_entity_poly.pdbx_strand_id
1 'polypeptide(L)'
;MAIDEGLLEWVKEALEPLGAVSLRKMMGGATLYLDGTVFAILHEGEIWFKADEETNALWDAEGCERFSVTFKDGRVDTMNYRRGPTDVYDEPEAMQRWARLAVEAGLRGAAKRKPRKSRPSAEPNPNHST
;
A
#
# COMPACT_ATOMS: atom_id res chain seq x y z
N MET A 1 7.55 -13.63 12.06
CA MET A 1 7.10 -12.63 12.99
C MET A 1 5.61 -12.40 12.88
N ALA A 2 4.95 -12.32 14.00
CA ALA A 2 3.51 -12.15 13.99
C ALA A 2 3.11 -10.74 13.63
N ILE A 3 1.94 -10.60 13.02
CA ILE A 3 1.35 -9.31 12.73
C ILE A 3 0.85 -8.71 14.03
N ASP A 4 0.92 -7.41 14.16
CA ASP A 4 0.31 -6.71 15.30
C ASP A 4 -1.20 -6.79 15.13
N GLU A 5 -1.83 -7.70 15.84
CA GLU A 5 -3.27 -7.95 15.71
C GLU A 5 -4.10 -6.76 16.18
N GLY A 6 -3.63 -6.07 17.22
CA GLY A 6 -4.33 -4.89 17.69
C GLY A 6 -4.34 -3.78 16.65
N LEU A 7 -3.22 -3.57 16.00
CA LEU A 7 -3.13 -2.58 14.94
C LEU A 7 -4.02 -2.97 13.77
N LEU A 8 -4.01 -4.25 13.38
CA LEU A 8 -4.85 -4.72 12.30
C LEU A 8 -6.33 -4.47 12.60
N GLU A 9 -6.77 -4.78 13.83
CA GLU A 9 -8.16 -4.55 14.22
C GLU A 9 -8.50 -3.07 14.18
N TRP A 10 -7.57 -2.23 14.63
CA TRP A 10 -7.77 -0.78 14.59
C TRP A 10 -7.95 -0.30 13.15
N VAL A 11 -7.11 -0.79 12.23
CA VAL A 11 -7.20 -0.38 10.82
C VAL A 11 -8.55 -0.79 10.24
N LYS A 12 -8.98 -2.03 10.50
CA LYS A 12 -10.27 -2.52 10.00
C LYS A 12 -11.42 -1.68 10.52
N GLU A 13 -11.39 -1.36 11.81
CA GLU A 13 -12.43 -0.58 12.45
C GLU A 13 -12.49 0.83 11.90
N ALA A 14 -11.33 1.49 11.79
CA ALA A 14 -11.26 2.86 11.34
C ALA A 14 -11.68 3.00 9.87
N LEU A 15 -11.41 1.99 9.06
CA LEU A 15 -11.70 2.05 7.63
C LEU A 15 -13.01 1.40 7.24
N GLU A 16 -13.75 0.91 8.21
CA GLU A 16 -15.03 0.25 7.94
C GLU A 16 -15.97 1.11 7.08
N PRO A 17 -16.07 2.43 7.31
CA PRO A 17 -16.93 3.24 6.43
C PRO A 17 -16.45 3.34 4.99
N LEU A 18 -15.19 3.03 4.71
CA LEU A 18 -14.66 3.12 3.36
C LEU A 18 -14.76 1.80 2.60
N GLY A 19 -14.77 0.69 3.30
CA GLY A 19 -14.84 -0.61 2.66
C GLY A 19 -14.24 -1.71 3.52
N ALA A 20 -14.07 -2.86 2.92
CA ALA A 20 -13.59 -4.06 3.62
C ALA A 20 -12.08 -4.19 3.48
N VAL A 21 -11.41 -4.32 4.62
CA VAL A 21 -9.96 -4.51 4.66
C VAL A 21 -9.66 -5.99 4.68
N SER A 22 -8.79 -6.41 3.78
CA SER A 22 -8.27 -7.78 3.79
C SER A 22 -6.76 -7.71 3.78
N LEU A 23 -6.11 -8.86 3.98
CA LEU A 23 -4.66 -8.86 4.08
C LEU A 23 -4.08 -10.11 3.46
N ARG A 24 -2.82 -9.99 3.07
CA ARG A 24 -2.01 -11.13 2.66
C ARG A 24 -0.76 -11.11 3.52
N LYS A 25 -0.55 -12.18 4.26
CA LYS A 25 0.64 -12.26 5.11
C LYS A 25 1.90 -12.38 4.29
N MET A 26 2.95 -11.75 4.77
CA MET A 26 4.24 -11.86 4.14
C MET A 26 5.29 -11.84 5.24
N MET A 27 6.54 -12.11 4.89
CA MET A 27 7.60 -12.18 5.87
C MET A 27 7.72 -10.85 6.60
N GLY A 28 7.55 -10.89 7.92
CA GLY A 28 7.69 -9.69 8.75
C GLY A 28 6.48 -8.79 8.79
N GLY A 29 5.36 -9.17 8.14
CA GLY A 29 4.20 -8.28 8.18
C GLY A 29 3.07 -8.75 7.29
N ALA A 30 2.35 -7.80 6.71
CA ALA A 30 1.24 -8.10 5.83
C ALA A 30 1.00 -6.95 4.86
N THR A 31 0.53 -7.30 3.66
CA THR A 31 0.04 -6.32 2.70
C THR A 31 -1.46 -6.16 2.92
N LEU A 32 -1.93 -4.93 2.96
CA LEU A 32 -3.34 -4.64 3.21
C LEU A 32 -4.03 -4.16 1.94
N TYR A 33 -5.28 -4.60 1.79
CA TYR A 33 -6.12 -4.26 0.64
C TYR A 33 -7.43 -3.66 1.15
N LEU A 34 -7.94 -2.67 0.44
CA LEU A 34 -9.27 -2.13 0.70
C LEU A 34 -10.13 -2.46 -0.51
N ASP A 35 -11.14 -3.29 -0.32
CA ASP A 35 -11.99 -3.79 -1.41
C ASP A 35 -11.15 -4.33 -2.55
N GLY A 36 -10.07 -5.04 -2.22
CA GLY A 36 -9.21 -5.67 -3.21
C GLY A 36 -8.11 -4.80 -3.78
N THR A 37 -8.03 -3.53 -3.38
CA THR A 37 -6.98 -2.62 -3.88
C THR A 37 -5.90 -2.48 -2.82
N VAL A 38 -4.64 -2.74 -3.20
CA VAL A 38 -3.53 -2.62 -2.26
C VAL A 38 -3.38 -1.16 -1.83
N PHE A 39 -3.19 -0.92 -0.54
CA PHE A 39 -3.04 0.45 -0.06
C PHE A 39 -2.00 0.60 1.05
N ALA A 40 -1.56 -0.47 1.68
CA ALA A 40 -0.65 -0.33 2.80
C ALA A 40 0.06 -1.63 3.11
N ILE A 41 1.11 -1.52 3.92
CA ILE A 41 1.71 -2.69 4.56
C ILE A 41 1.77 -2.44 6.06
N LEU A 42 1.64 -3.53 6.82
CA LEU A 42 1.92 -3.53 8.25
C LEU A 42 3.29 -4.15 8.45
N HIS A 43 4.16 -3.48 9.16
CA HIS A 43 5.51 -3.98 9.38
C HIS A 43 6.01 -3.46 10.72
N GLU A 44 6.42 -4.36 11.58
CA GLU A 44 6.99 -4.03 12.89
C GLU A 44 6.13 -3.05 13.69
N GLY A 45 4.83 -3.31 13.71
CA GLY A 45 3.91 -2.52 14.52
C GLY A 45 3.53 -1.18 13.94
N GLU A 46 3.88 -0.93 12.68
CA GLU A 46 3.57 0.33 12.02
C GLU A 46 2.84 0.09 10.71
N ILE A 47 2.05 1.08 10.31
CA ILE A 47 1.39 1.04 9.01
C ILE A 47 2.14 1.96 8.04
N TRP A 48 2.38 1.46 6.82
CA TRP A 48 3.07 2.18 5.77
C TRP A 48 2.12 2.27 4.58
N PHE A 49 1.77 3.48 4.18
CA PHE A 49 0.77 3.70 3.14
C PHE A 49 1.40 3.75 1.76
N LYS A 50 0.70 3.20 0.78
CA LYS A 50 1.18 3.21 -0.59
C LYS A 50 1.15 4.63 -1.14
N ALA A 51 2.24 5.02 -1.80
CA ALA A 51 2.37 6.34 -2.40
C ALA A 51 2.71 6.20 -3.88
N ASP A 52 2.63 7.28 -4.61
CA ASP A 52 3.06 7.34 -6.00
C ASP A 52 3.48 8.78 -6.30
N GLU A 53 3.84 9.05 -7.55
CA GLU A 53 4.32 10.37 -7.94
C GLU A 53 3.30 11.46 -7.63
N GLU A 54 2.02 11.16 -7.75
CA GLU A 54 0.99 12.17 -7.51
C GLU A 54 0.82 12.51 -6.05
N THR A 55 1.16 11.58 -5.15
CA THR A 55 0.95 11.80 -3.73
C THR A 55 2.23 12.06 -2.96
N ASN A 56 3.40 11.85 -3.57
CA ASN A 56 4.67 12.00 -2.85
C ASN A 56 4.82 13.32 -2.12
N ALA A 57 4.42 14.42 -2.74
CA ALA A 57 4.58 15.74 -2.10
C ALA A 57 3.77 15.86 -0.83
N LEU A 58 2.59 15.24 -0.79
CA LEU A 58 1.74 15.29 0.40
C LEU A 58 2.39 14.53 1.56
N TRP A 59 2.96 13.36 1.27
CA TRP A 59 3.64 12.58 2.30
C TRP A 59 4.90 13.28 2.76
N ASP A 60 5.65 13.86 1.82
CA ASP A 60 6.87 14.60 2.15
C ASP A 60 6.56 15.78 3.06
N ALA A 61 5.46 16.48 2.81
CA ALA A 61 5.07 17.62 3.63
C ALA A 61 4.79 17.24 5.07
N GLU A 62 4.37 15.98 5.29
CA GLU A 62 4.11 15.46 6.64
C GLU A 62 5.35 14.81 7.26
N GLY A 63 6.46 14.79 6.56
CA GLY A 63 7.67 14.18 7.06
C GLY A 63 7.62 12.65 7.09
N CYS A 64 6.80 12.05 6.24
CA CYS A 64 6.62 10.60 6.22
C CYS A 64 7.71 9.93 5.41
N GLU A 65 8.57 9.18 6.08
CA GLU A 65 9.70 8.57 5.41
C GLU A 65 9.30 7.36 4.57
N ARG A 66 10.16 7.01 3.62
CA ARG A 66 9.94 5.87 2.74
C ARG A 66 10.33 4.57 3.41
N PHE A 67 9.61 3.52 3.06
CA PHE A 67 9.90 2.19 3.52
C PHE A 67 11.14 1.65 2.82
N SER A 68 12.08 1.07 3.57
CA SER A 68 13.23 0.38 2.99
C SER A 68 13.48 -0.92 3.71
N VAL A 69 14.03 -1.87 2.97
CA VAL A 69 14.37 -3.20 3.49
C VAL A 69 15.85 -3.44 3.22
N THR A 70 16.55 -3.94 4.22
CA THR A 70 17.95 -4.33 4.05
C THR A 70 18.01 -5.84 4.01
N PHE A 71 18.56 -6.40 2.95
CA PHE A 71 18.70 -7.84 2.80
C PHE A 71 19.96 -8.34 3.47
N LYS A 72 20.06 -9.64 3.64
CA LYS A 72 21.20 -10.25 4.32
C LYS A 72 22.52 -9.94 3.66
N ASP A 73 22.53 -9.76 2.35
CA ASP A 73 23.75 -9.46 1.61
C ASP A 73 24.13 -7.98 1.67
N GLY A 74 23.39 -7.19 2.44
CA GLY A 74 23.66 -5.76 2.59
C GLY A 74 22.96 -4.87 1.58
N ARG A 75 22.29 -5.48 0.61
CA ARG A 75 21.56 -4.72 -0.39
C ARG A 75 20.33 -4.05 0.25
N VAL A 76 20.07 -2.81 -0.15
CA VAL A 76 18.93 -2.04 0.36
C VAL A 76 17.94 -1.82 -0.78
N ASP A 77 16.69 -2.12 -0.53
CA ASP A 77 15.62 -1.89 -1.48
C ASP A 77 14.62 -0.91 -0.89
N THR A 78 14.23 0.08 -1.65
CA THR A 78 13.30 1.11 -1.20
C THR A 78 12.00 0.99 -1.98
N MET A 79 10.89 0.98 -1.25
CA MET A 79 9.58 0.91 -1.86
C MET A 79 8.83 2.20 -1.57
N ASN A 80 8.00 2.63 -2.49
CA ASN A 80 7.27 3.88 -2.28
C ASN A 80 6.03 3.65 -1.43
N TYR A 81 6.30 3.27 -0.19
CA TYR A 81 5.32 3.22 0.89
C TYR A 81 5.83 4.19 1.95
N ARG A 82 4.92 4.88 2.60
CA ARG A 82 5.27 5.95 3.54
C ARG A 82 4.78 5.63 4.93
N ARG A 83 5.62 5.88 5.91
CA ARG A 83 5.24 5.70 7.31
C ARG A 83 4.02 6.54 7.61
N GLY A 84 3.00 5.96 8.22
CA GLY A 84 1.79 6.69 8.56
C GLY A 84 2.05 7.79 9.57
N PRO A 85 1.41 8.96 9.42
CA PRO A 85 1.51 9.99 10.45
C PRO A 85 0.99 9.47 11.78
N THR A 86 1.48 10.03 12.88
CA THR A 86 1.18 9.47 14.21
C THR A 86 -0.30 9.48 14.55
N ASP A 87 -1.06 10.43 14.04
CA ASP A 87 -2.49 10.50 14.38
C ASP A 87 -3.33 9.40 13.75
N VAL A 88 -2.78 8.64 12.78
CA VAL A 88 -3.56 7.52 12.22
C VAL A 88 -3.77 6.41 13.23
N TYR A 89 -2.96 6.38 14.30
CA TYR A 89 -3.06 5.30 15.28
C TYR A 89 -4.14 5.52 16.32
N ASP A 90 -4.72 6.71 16.38
CA ASP A 90 -5.78 6.97 17.36
C ASP A 90 -6.94 7.80 16.85
N GLU A 91 -6.86 8.32 15.62
CA GLU A 91 -7.94 9.12 15.05
C GLU A 91 -8.48 8.46 13.80
N PRO A 92 -9.73 7.96 13.84
CA PRO A 92 -10.28 7.26 12.67
C PRO A 92 -10.30 8.12 11.41
N GLU A 93 -10.57 9.41 11.57
CA GLU A 93 -10.64 10.30 10.41
C GLU A 93 -9.28 10.50 9.77
N ALA A 94 -8.21 10.55 10.58
CA ALA A 94 -6.88 10.62 10.02
C ALA A 94 -6.53 9.36 9.25
N MET A 95 -6.86 8.20 9.81
CA MET A 95 -6.65 6.95 9.12
C MET A 95 -7.40 6.94 7.79
N GLN A 96 -8.65 7.37 7.79
CA GLN A 96 -9.46 7.38 6.57
C GLN A 96 -8.89 8.31 5.51
N ARG A 97 -8.45 9.49 5.93
CA ARG A 97 -7.90 10.48 5.01
C ARG A 97 -6.67 9.95 4.28
N TRP A 98 -5.72 9.42 5.05
CA TRP A 98 -4.47 8.94 4.44
C TRP A 98 -4.68 7.65 3.67
N ALA A 99 -5.60 6.79 4.13
CA ALA A 99 -5.92 5.56 3.42
C ALA A 99 -6.55 5.86 2.05
N ARG A 100 -7.39 6.90 1.96
CA ARG A 100 -7.96 7.27 0.67
C ARG A 100 -6.90 7.63 -0.35
N LEU A 101 -5.90 8.41 0.07
CA LEU A 101 -4.79 8.75 -0.82
C LEU A 101 -4.04 7.49 -1.26
N ALA A 102 -3.83 6.59 -0.33
CA ALA A 102 -3.11 5.36 -0.62
C ALA A 102 -3.89 4.46 -1.57
N VAL A 103 -5.21 4.37 -1.39
CA VAL A 103 -6.06 3.58 -2.28
C VAL A 103 -6.01 4.17 -3.70
N GLU A 104 -6.04 5.48 -3.82
CA GLU A 104 -5.95 6.12 -5.13
C GLU A 104 -4.63 5.76 -5.82
N ALA A 105 -3.53 5.76 -5.05
CA ALA A 105 -2.25 5.34 -5.61
C ALA A 105 -2.28 3.89 -6.05
N GLY A 106 -2.95 3.04 -5.27
CA GLY A 106 -3.10 1.63 -5.63
C GLY A 106 -3.89 1.44 -6.91
N LEU A 107 -4.96 2.21 -7.07
CA LEU A 107 -5.77 2.14 -8.28
C LEU A 107 -4.99 2.61 -9.51
N ARG A 108 -4.24 3.68 -9.38
CA ARG A 108 -3.42 4.16 -10.49
C ARG A 108 -2.34 3.14 -10.86
N GLY A 109 -1.72 2.52 -9.87
CA GLY A 109 -0.72 1.50 -10.12
C GLY A 109 -1.28 0.29 -10.83
N ALA A 110 -2.47 -0.15 -10.42
CA ALA A 110 -3.13 -1.28 -11.07
C ALA A 110 -3.52 -0.94 -12.51
N ALA A 111 -4.00 0.27 -12.74
CA ALA A 111 -4.38 0.69 -14.08
C ALA A 111 -3.17 0.71 -15.02
N LYS A 112 -2.02 1.14 -14.53
CA LYS A 112 -0.81 1.16 -15.35
C LYS A 112 -0.32 -0.22 -15.72
N ARG A 113 -0.50 -1.20 -14.83
CA ARG A 113 -0.06 -2.57 -15.12
C ARG A 113 -1.03 -3.34 -15.99
N LYS A 114 -2.31 -3.01 -15.92
CA LYS A 114 -3.36 -3.77 -16.54
C LYS A 114 -3.21 -3.95 -18.06
N PRO A 115 -2.89 -2.91 -18.83
CA PRO A 115 -2.80 -3.08 -20.28
C PRO A 115 -1.80 -4.14 -20.69
N ARG A 116 -0.70 -4.27 -20.00
CA ARG A 116 0.31 -5.28 -20.37
C ARG A 116 -0.18 -6.68 -20.10
N LYS A 117 -0.92 -6.85 -19.02
CA LYS A 117 -1.42 -8.16 -18.65
C LYS A 117 -2.44 -8.67 -19.62
N SER A 118 -3.23 -7.81 -20.16
CA SER A 118 -4.27 -8.25 -21.03
C SER A 118 -3.78 -8.71 -22.38
N ARG A 119 -2.57 -8.60 -22.63
CA ARG A 119 -2.15 -9.03 -23.82
C ARG A 119 -1.69 -10.32 -23.88
N PRO A 120 -1.83 -11.07 -23.98
CA PRO A 120 -1.31 -12.30 -24.01
C PRO A 120 -1.51 -13.08 -25.12
N SER A 121 -1.88 -12.55 -25.39
CA SER A 121 -2.27 -12.97 -25.80
C SER A 121 -2.24 -13.11 -26.62
N ALA A 122 -2.18 -12.88 -27.17
CA ALA A 122 -2.52 -12.87 -27.72
C ALA A 122 -2.09 -12.64 -28.40
N GLU A 123 -1.86 -12.28 -28.77
CA GLU A 123 -1.97 -11.92 -29.18
C GLU A 123 -1.34 -11.79 -29.72
N PRO A 124 -1.03 -11.98 -30.50
CA PRO A 124 -0.74 -11.70 -30.92
C PRO A 124 -0.19 -10.99 -31.31
N ASN A 125 -0.18 -10.88 -31.68
CA ASN A 125 -0.24 -10.18 -31.62
C ASN A 125 0.43 -9.64 -31.88
N PRO A 126 0.73 -9.85 -32.59
CA PRO A 126 0.82 -9.28 -32.60
C PRO A 126 1.35 -8.42 -32.62
N ASN A 127 1.40 -8.47 -32.96
CA ASN A 127 1.22 -7.80 -32.52
C ASN A 127 1.52 -7.25 -32.36
N HIS A 128 1.54 -7.41 -32.80
CA HIS A 128 1.13 -6.95 -32.33
C HIS A 128 1.23 -6.51 -32.18
N SER A 129 1.20 -6.61 -32.61
CA SER A 129 0.77 -6.29 -32.22
C SER A 129 0.73 -5.89 -31.91
N THR A 130 0.78 -6.06 -32.35
CA THR A 130 0.20 -5.66 -31.77
C THR A 130 0.26 -5.20 -31.51
#